data_ba32f1ed945631e91246c2278e0e0749
#
_entry.id   ba32f1ed945631e91246c2278e0e0749
#
_cell.length_a   1.000
_cell.length_b   1.000
_cell.length_c   1.000
_cell.angle_alpha   90.00
_cell.angle_beta   90.00
_cell.angle_gamma   90.00
#
_symmetry.space_group_name_H-M   'P 1'
#
loop_
_entity.id
_entity.type
_entity.pdbx_description
1 polymer ?
#
loop_
_entity_poly.entity_id
_entity_poly.type
_entity_poly.pdbx_seq_one_letter_code
_entity_poly.pdbx_strand_id
1 'polypeptide(L)'
;MDYQKVINELQDKDVINLLLSLGADRYKETADAIIFPTICHNVDAAEASMKLYYYKNTKLFYCYTADGGMNIFKLLEHIYKTREIEYDWYNDIYLPIINCTPGKGVEGFTSSRPELLKNKYEKRKRNIILPEYPEGVLDVFIKEYPSQWLEEGISKEAMDKFNIKFSISQNKIIIPHYDINNRLVGIRGRALNEWEVENIGKYMPVQIEQIWYKHPLSLNLYGLNKNLQAIKQNKKVFIFEAEKSVLQFESFNQPNCAVAVCGSSLNKFQLDILIRECSPDEFIICFDREKEEGDKYFNKLWKICEKYHN
;
A
#
# COMPACT_ATOMS: atom_id res chain seq x y z
N MET A 1 -16.68 5.50 -2.65
CA MET A 1 -17.09 5.67 -1.23
C MET A 1 -16.87 7.13 -0.88
N ASP A 2 -17.88 7.77 -0.29
CA ASP A 2 -17.76 9.18 0.09
C ASP A 2 -17.27 9.30 1.54
N TYR A 3 -15.93 9.37 1.70
CA TYR A 3 -15.29 9.51 3.02
C TYR A 3 -15.68 10.80 3.73
N GLN A 4 -15.96 11.87 2.97
CA GLN A 4 -16.33 13.15 3.55
C GLN A 4 -17.71 13.07 4.21
N LYS A 5 -18.62 12.31 3.61
CA LYS A 5 -19.94 12.06 4.20
C LYS A 5 -19.81 11.32 5.54
N VAL A 6 -18.97 10.29 5.59
CA VAL A 6 -18.71 9.54 6.84
C VAL A 6 -18.15 10.45 7.93
N ILE A 7 -17.14 11.28 7.59
CA ILE A 7 -16.54 12.23 8.54
C ILE A 7 -17.58 13.20 9.09
N ASN A 8 -18.45 13.73 8.22
CA ASN A 8 -19.47 14.71 8.62
C ASN A 8 -20.56 14.10 9.52
N GLU A 9 -20.86 12.81 9.37
CA GLU A 9 -21.86 12.08 10.16
C GLU A 9 -21.35 11.64 11.55
N LEU A 10 -20.03 11.67 11.81
CA LEU A 10 -19.44 11.32 13.11
C LEU A 10 -19.92 12.25 14.21
N GLN A 11 -20.44 11.69 15.29
CA GLN A 11 -20.77 12.40 16.51
C GLN A 11 -19.57 12.47 17.46
N ASP A 12 -19.48 13.52 18.25
CA ASP A 12 -18.38 13.74 19.21
C ASP A 12 -18.22 12.54 20.17
N LYS A 13 -19.36 11.99 20.62
CA LYS A 13 -19.40 10.82 21.51
C LYS A 13 -18.80 9.56 20.84
N ASP A 14 -19.01 9.37 19.55
CA ASP A 14 -18.49 8.22 18.81
C ASP A 14 -16.98 8.33 18.65
N VAL A 15 -16.48 9.55 18.42
CA VAL A 15 -15.04 9.82 18.36
C VAL A 15 -14.37 9.54 19.72
N ILE A 16 -15.00 9.97 20.83
CA ILE A 16 -14.50 9.67 22.19
C ILE A 16 -14.41 8.16 22.40
N ASN A 17 -15.51 7.44 22.14
CA ASN A 17 -15.56 5.99 22.34
C ASN A 17 -14.54 5.27 21.48
N LEU A 18 -14.36 5.67 20.23
CA LEU A 18 -13.39 5.10 19.32
C LEU A 18 -11.96 5.30 19.82
N LEU A 19 -11.58 6.52 20.24
CA LEU A 19 -10.22 6.78 20.72
C LEU A 19 -9.93 6.09 22.06
N LEU A 20 -10.91 6.01 22.95
CA LEU A 20 -10.78 5.24 24.19
C LEU A 20 -10.56 3.74 23.90
N SER A 21 -11.30 3.18 22.92
CA SER A 21 -11.09 1.79 22.49
C SER A 21 -9.73 1.55 21.83
N LEU A 22 -9.13 2.59 21.24
CA LEU A 22 -7.79 2.58 20.65
C LEU A 22 -6.68 2.86 21.68
N GLY A 23 -7.04 2.97 22.96
CA GLY A 23 -6.09 3.06 24.06
C GLY A 23 -5.81 4.47 24.58
N ALA A 24 -6.57 5.48 24.21
CA ALA A 24 -6.59 6.73 24.94
C ALA A 24 -7.18 6.46 26.33
N ASP A 25 -6.43 6.74 27.39
CA ASP A 25 -6.84 6.46 28.77
C ASP A 25 -7.66 7.59 29.39
N ARG A 26 -7.63 8.79 28.78
CA ARG A 26 -8.28 10.01 29.22
C ARG A 26 -8.61 10.95 28.07
N TYR A 27 -9.47 11.92 28.31
CA TYR A 27 -9.72 13.05 27.42
C TYR A 27 -10.16 14.28 28.20
N LYS A 28 -10.07 15.44 27.56
CA LYS A 28 -10.61 16.71 28.07
C LYS A 28 -11.48 17.33 27.00
N GLU A 29 -12.71 17.69 27.35
CA GLU A 29 -13.65 18.33 26.46
C GLU A 29 -13.71 19.83 26.70
N THR A 30 -13.74 20.60 25.61
CA THR A 30 -13.96 22.06 25.60
C THR A 30 -15.14 22.37 24.69
N ALA A 31 -15.55 23.64 24.59
CA ALA A 31 -16.62 24.05 23.67
C ALA A 31 -16.32 23.64 22.23
N ASP A 32 -15.09 23.85 21.74
CA ASP A 32 -14.70 23.72 20.33
C ASP A 32 -13.93 22.46 20.00
N ALA A 33 -13.37 21.78 21.01
CA ALA A 33 -12.50 20.64 20.78
C ALA A 33 -12.57 19.58 21.89
N ILE A 34 -12.17 18.36 21.53
CA ILE A 34 -11.88 17.26 22.46
C ILE A 34 -10.39 16.97 22.37
N ILE A 35 -9.72 16.91 23.50
CA ILE A 35 -8.27 16.79 23.61
C ILE A 35 -7.94 15.41 24.17
N PHE A 36 -7.08 14.68 23.47
CA PHE A 36 -6.64 13.33 23.84
C PHE A 36 -5.13 13.27 24.06
N PRO A 37 -4.62 12.22 24.70
CA PRO A 37 -3.20 11.87 24.64
C PRO A 37 -2.77 11.64 23.21
N THR A 38 -1.51 11.93 22.88
CA THR A 38 -0.94 11.80 21.53
C THR A 38 -0.66 10.34 21.16
N ILE A 39 -1.71 9.50 21.18
CA ILE A 39 -1.65 8.07 20.84
C ILE A 39 -1.32 7.79 19.37
N CYS A 40 -1.31 8.83 18.53
CA CYS A 40 -0.92 8.74 17.12
C CYS A 40 0.58 8.45 16.93
N HIS A 41 1.43 8.80 17.89
CA HIS A 41 2.86 8.55 17.88
C HIS A 41 3.44 8.07 19.22
N ASN A 42 2.57 7.75 20.18
CA ASN A 42 2.96 7.12 21.45
C ASN A 42 2.22 5.80 21.64
N VAL A 43 2.93 4.77 22.00
CA VAL A 43 2.34 3.44 22.26
C VAL A 43 1.58 3.44 23.57
N ASP A 44 2.16 4.09 24.62
CA ASP A 44 1.56 4.22 25.94
C ASP A 44 0.88 5.59 26.12
N ALA A 45 -0.43 5.56 26.35
CA ALA A 45 -1.20 6.79 26.57
C ALA A 45 -0.86 7.46 27.91
N ALA A 46 -0.41 6.71 28.92
CA ALA A 46 -0.05 7.27 30.23
C ALA A 46 1.14 8.23 30.14
N GLU A 47 2.10 7.94 29.26
CA GLU A 47 3.28 8.78 28.99
C GLU A 47 3.03 9.85 27.92
N ALA A 48 1.91 9.74 27.19
CA ALA A 48 1.58 10.62 26.08
C ALA A 48 1.06 11.99 26.57
N SER A 49 1.51 13.06 25.92
CA SER A 49 1.04 14.42 26.21
C SER A 49 -0.38 14.66 25.70
N MET A 50 -1.15 15.51 26.41
CA MET A 50 -2.51 15.92 26.03
C MET A 50 -2.46 16.97 24.90
N LYS A 51 -2.05 16.58 23.70
CA LYS A 51 -1.83 17.49 22.55
C LYS A 51 -2.39 16.97 21.23
N LEU A 52 -3.25 15.97 21.26
CA LEU A 52 -4.04 15.52 20.10
C LEU A 52 -5.44 16.13 20.22
N TYR A 53 -5.72 17.13 19.41
CA TYR A 53 -6.99 17.88 19.40
C TYR A 53 -7.91 17.36 18.29
N TYR A 54 -9.15 17.08 18.63
CA TYR A 54 -10.25 16.89 17.67
C TYR A 54 -11.12 18.11 17.69
N TYR A 55 -11.19 18.84 16.58
CA TYR A 55 -12.00 20.04 16.42
C TYR A 55 -13.43 19.67 15.97
N LYS A 56 -14.42 19.97 16.81
CA LYS A 56 -15.82 19.57 16.64
C LYS A 56 -16.47 20.15 15.37
N ASN A 57 -16.09 21.36 15.00
CA ASN A 57 -16.64 22.08 13.84
C ASN A 57 -16.08 21.59 12.50
N THR A 58 -14.80 21.27 12.44
CA THR A 58 -14.13 20.81 11.22
C THR A 58 -14.05 19.30 11.09
N LYS A 59 -14.31 18.57 12.17
CA LYS A 59 -14.17 17.10 12.27
C LYS A 59 -12.74 16.61 11.98
N LEU A 60 -11.74 17.48 12.19
CA LEU A 60 -10.34 17.19 11.96
C LEU A 60 -9.59 17.04 13.29
N PHE A 61 -8.59 16.19 13.26
CA PHE A 61 -7.59 16.06 14.33
C PHE A 61 -6.37 16.90 14.03
N TYR A 62 -5.74 17.41 15.09
CA TYR A 62 -4.46 18.08 15.00
C TYR A 62 -3.54 17.63 16.14
N CYS A 63 -2.40 17.05 15.79
CA CYS A 63 -1.35 16.70 16.74
C CYS A 63 -0.32 17.82 16.80
N TYR A 64 -0.21 18.46 17.99
CA TYR A 64 0.70 19.59 18.20
C TYR A 64 2.16 19.17 18.50
N THR A 65 2.46 17.87 18.51
CA THR A 65 3.81 17.38 18.81
C THR A 65 4.55 16.84 17.59
N ALA A 66 3.87 16.16 16.67
CA ALA A 66 4.54 15.48 15.55
C ALA A 66 3.77 15.52 14.22
N ASP A 67 2.50 15.08 14.20
CA ASP A 67 1.86 14.64 12.94
C ASP A 67 1.02 15.74 12.23
N GLY A 68 0.81 16.90 12.89
CA GLY A 68 0.00 17.99 12.31
C GLY A 68 -1.48 17.64 12.13
N GLY A 69 -2.10 18.15 11.06
CA GLY A 69 -3.52 17.99 10.77
C GLY A 69 -3.85 16.69 10.04
N MET A 70 -4.92 16.00 10.47
CA MET A 70 -5.36 14.74 9.87
C MET A 70 -6.86 14.48 10.08
N ASN A 71 -7.46 13.67 9.22
CA ASN A 71 -8.80 13.16 9.45
C ASN A 71 -8.77 11.86 10.27
N ILE A 72 -9.96 11.35 10.63
CA ILE A 72 -10.08 10.14 11.47
C ILE A 72 -9.43 8.90 10.84
N PHE A 73 -9.52 8.73 9.53
CA PHE A 73 -8.94 7.59 8.82
C PHE A 73 -7.42 7.61 8.93
N LYS A 74 -6.81 8.76 8.67
CA LYS A 74 -5.36 8.96 8.75
C LYS A 74 -4.85 8.82 10.20
N LEU A 75 -5.64 9.28 11.17
CA LEU A 75 -5.32 9.10 12.59
C LEU A 75 -5.22 7.61 12.97
N LEU A 76 -6.21 6.79 12.57
CA LEU A 76 -6.17 5.37 12.84
C LEU A 76 -4.97 4.69 12.17
N GLU A 77 -4.66 5.04 10.92
CA GLU A 77 -3.45 4.54 10.25
C GLU A 77 -2.17 4.88 11.03
N HIS A 78 -2.04 6.11 11.55
CA HIS A 78 -0.90 6.51 12.37
C HIS A 78 -0.81 5.70 13.66
N ILE A 79 -1.93 5.48 14.35
CA ILE A 79 -1.98 4.67 15.57
C ILE A 79 -1.51 3.24 15.30
N TYR A 80 -1.98 2.62 14.23
CA TYR A 80 -1.57 1.26 13.85
C TYR A 80 -0.09 1.20 13.48
N LYS A 81 0.40 2.18 12.71
CA LYS A 81 1.82 2.28 12.31
C LYS A 81 2.74 2.47 13.52
N THR A 82 2.38 3.37 14.44
CA THR A 82 3.15 3.63 15.67
C THR A 82 3.29 2.39 16.55
N ARG A 83 2.27 1.56 16.56
CA ARG A 83 2.27 0.30 17.34
C ARG A 83 2.82 -0.88 16.58
N GLU A 84 3.32 -0.67 15.34
CA GLU A 84 3.82 -1.71 14.46
C GLU A 84 2.81 -2.86 14.23
N ILE A 85 1.50 -2.52 14.26
CA ILE A 85 0.41 -3.47 14.05
C ILE A 85 0.06 -3.49 12.58
N GLU A 86 0.15 -4.65 11.92
CA GLU A 86 -0.39 -4.86 10.59
C GLU A 86 -1.92 -4.70 10.61
N TYR A 87 -2.46 -3.89 9.72
CA TYR A 87 -3.89 -3.64 9.63
C TYR A 87 -4.41 -3.84 8.20
N ASP A 88 -5.64 -4.30 8.12
CA ASP A 88 -6.43 -4.28 6.89
C ASP A 88 -7.25 -2.99 6.85
N TRP A 89 -7.05 -2.18 5.82
CA TRP A 89 -7.64 -0.84 5.76
C TRP A 89 -9.17 -0.85 5.87
N TYR A 90 -9.83 -1.85 5.25
CA TYR A 90 -11.29 -1.94 5.29
C TYR A 90 -11.79 -2.42 6.67
N ASN A 91 -11.20 -3.48 7.22
CA ASN A 91 -11.68 -4.09 8.46
C ASN A 91 -11.23 -3.37 9.72
N ASP A 92 -10.01 -2.80 9.71
CA ASP A 92 -9.40 -2.24 10.92
C ASP A 92 -9.47 -0.70 10.97
N ILE A 93 -9.65 -0.02 9.82
CA ILE A 93 -9.78 1.44 9.73
C ILE A 93 -11.22 1.86 9.37
N TYR A 94 -11.72 1.39 8.22
CA TYR A 94 -12.98 1.86 7.66
C TYR A 94 -14.20 1.38 8.44
N LEU A 95 -14.32 0.08 8.70
CA LEU A 95 -15.47 -0.50 9.42
C LEU A 95 -15.64 0.04 10.85
N PRO A 96 -14.59 0.18 11.69
CA PRO A 96 -14.76 0.76 13.01
C PRO A 96 -15.32 2.17 12.97
N ILE A 97 -14.90 2.99 12.00
CA ILE A 97 -15.39 4.36 11.85
C ILE A 97 -16.86 4.39 11.42
N ILE A 98 -17.26 3.57 10.43
CA ILE A 98 -18.65 3.50 9.97
C ILE A 98 -19.59 2.96 11.05
N ASN A 99 -19.15 1.96 11.80
CA ASN A 99 -19.98 1.39 12.86
C ASN A 99 -20.21 2.35 14.02
N CYS A 100 -19.41 3.42 14.10
CA CYS A 100 -19.61 4.50 15.04
C CYS A 100 -20.63 5.55 14.54
N THR A 101 -21.07 5.52 13.27
CA THR A 101 -22.02 6.50 12.75
C THR A 101 -23.49 6.13 13.08
N PRO A 102 -24.34 7.10 13.48
CA PRO A 102 -25.74 6.83 13.83
C PRO A 102 -26.55 6.29 12.65
N GLY A 103 -27.20 5.14 12.81
CA GLY A 103 -28.10 4.56 11.82
C GLY A 103 -27.82 3.11 11.39
N LYS A 104 -26.70 2.53 11.80
CA LYS A 104 -26.40 1.10 11.64
C LYS A 104 -25.99 0.51 12.99
N GLY A 105 -26.97 0.47 13.91
CA GLY A 105 -26.78 -0.21 15.20
C GLY A 105 -26.50 -1.68 15.00
N VAL A 106 -25.28 -2.10 15.29
CA VAL A 106 -25.01 -3.46 15.74
C VAL A 106 -24.91 -3.36 17.26
N GLU A 107 -25.93 -3.88 17.94
CA GLU A 107 -25.90 -4.08 19.37
C GLU A 107 -24.68 -4.94 19.73
N GLY A 108 -23.83 -4.46 20.63
CA GLY A 108 -22.84 -5.31 21.26
C GLY A 108 -21.39 -4.83 21.30
N PHE A 109 -21.12 -3.53 21.41
CA PHE A 109 -19.82 -3.11 21.92
C PHE A 109 -19.88 -2.92 23.44
N THR A 110 -19.93 -4.01 24.17
CA THR A 110 -19.52 -4.01 25.57
C THR A 110 -18.00 -3.96 25.62
N SER A 111 -17.48 -2.93 26.29
CA SER A 111 -16.06 -2.75 26.56
C SER A 111 -15.48 -3.97 27.28
N SER A 112 -15.01 -4.94 26.56
CA SER A 112 -14.14 -5.97 27.06
C SER A 112 -12.73 -5.65 26.61
N ARG A 113 -11.93 -5.31 27.62
CA ARG A 113 -10.49 -5.03 27.67
C ARG A 113 -9.59 -5.96 26.82
N PRO A 114 -8.29 -5.73 26.81
CA PRO A 114 -7.24 -6.13 25.86
C PRO A 114 -7.14 -7.58 25.44
N GLU A 115 -8.06 -8.44 25.78
CA GLU A 115 -8.14 -9.81 25.27
C GLU A 115 -8.46 -9.89 23.75
N LEU A 116 -9.14 -8.88 23.20
CA LEU A 116 -9.37 -8.79 21.74
C LEU A 116 -8.08 -8.55 20.96
N LEU A 117 -7.09 -7.91 21.56
CA LEU A 117 -5.77 -7.74 20.95
C LEU A 117 -4.93 -9.02 21.08
N LYS A 118 -5.05 -9.80 22.16
CA LYS A 118 -4.32 -11.06 22.33
C LYS A 118 -4.79 -12.17 21.39
N ASN A 119 -6.08 -12.27 21.12
CA ASN A 119 -6.62 -13.31 20.23
C ASN A 119 -6.45 -13.02 18.73
N LYS A 120 -6.12 -11.75 18.34
CA LYS A 120 -5.73 -11.42 16.97
C LYS A 120 -4.31 -11.90 16.62
N TYR A 121 -3.48 -12.22 17.61
CA TYR A 121 -2.12 -12.77 17.39
C TYR A 121 -2.09 -14.26 17.06
N GLU A 122 -3.18 -15.00 17.19
CA GLU A 122 -3.27 -16.28 16.51
C GLU A 122 -3.35 -15.98 15.00
N LYS A 123 -2.23 -16.23 14.33
CA LYS A 123 -2.07 -16.16 12.87
C LYS A 123 -3.27 -16.81 12.20
N ARG A 124 -4.31 -16.04 11.88
CA ARG A 124 -5.22 -16.44 10.82
C ARG A 124 -4.32 -16.57 9.59
N LYS A 125 -4.05 -17.80 9.19
CA LYS A 125 -3.58 -18.11 7.84
C LYS A 125 -4.68 -17.57 6.92
N ARG A 126 -4.61 -16.29 6.57
CA ARG A 126 -5.45 -15.74 5.52
C ARG A 126 -5.01 -16.49 4.27
N ASN A 127 -5.86 -17.35 3.75
CA ASN A 127 -5.77 -17.74 2.34
C ASN A 127 -6.08 -16.46 1.54
N ILE A 128 -5.10 -15.60 1.40
CA ILE A 128 -5.24 -14.40 0.60
C ILE A 128 -5.10 -14.88 -0.84
N ILE A 129 -6.25 -15.01 -1.48
CA ILE A 129 -6.35 -15.41 -2.89
C ILE A 129 -6.26 -14.12 -3.69
N LEU A 130 -5.26 -14.02 -4.56
CA LEU A 130 -5.21 -12.95 -5.55
C LEU A 130 -6.45 -13.05 -6.45
N PRO A 131 -7.05 -11.92 -6.85
CA PRO A 131 -8.11 -11.95 -7.85
C PRO A 131 -7.58 -12.57 -9.14
N GLU A 132 -8.45 -13.17 -9.92
CA GLU A 132 -8.14 -13.67 -11.24
C GLU A 132 -9.09 -13.01 -12.23
N TYR A 133 -8.53 -12.43 -13.30
CA TYR A 133 -9.28 -11.75 -14.34
C TYR A 133 -9.09 -12.50 -15.68
N PRO A 134 -10.11 -12.54 -16.53
CA PRO A 134 -9.97 -13.13 -17.85
C PRO A 134 -9.00 -12.33 -18.70
N GLU A 135 -8.10 -13.02 -19.43
CA GLU A 135 -7.08 -12.37 -20.27
C GLU A 135 -7.71 -11.49 -21.38
N GLY A 136 -8.89 -11.87 -21.89
CA GLY A 136 -9.62 -11.13 -22.92
C GLY A 136 -9.99 -9.69 -22.53
N VAL A 137 -9.93 -9.32 -21.25
CA VAL A 137 -10.15 -7.92 -20.84
C VAL A 137 -9.07 -6.98 -21.38
N LEU A 138 -7.91 -7.52 -21.75
CA LEU A 138 -6.82 -6.75 -22.35
C LEU A 138 -7.03 -6.40 -23.83
N ASP A 139 -8.03 -7.00 -24.49
CA ASP A 139 -8.30 -6.79 -25.92
C ASP A 139 -8.89 -5.40 -26.23
N VAL A 140 -9.38 -4.69 -25.20
CA VAL A 140 -9.83 -3.30 -25.35
C VAL A 140 -8.67 -2.30 -25.51
N PHE A 141 -7.44 -2.74 -25.25
CA PHE A 141 -6.23 -1.92 -25.36
C PHE A 141 -5.46 -2.26 -26.62
N ILE A 142 -4.81 -1.27 -27.21
CA ILE A 142 -4.00 -1.46 -28.40
C ILE A 142 -2.56 -1.88 -28.06
N LYS A 143 -1.91 -2.58 -28.99
CA LYS A 143 -0.48 -2.81 -28.96
C LYS A 143 0.21 -1.57 -29.53
N GLU A 144 0.77 -0.75 -28.65
CA GLU A 144 1.49 0.46 -28.99
C GLU A 144 2.75 0.54 -28.15
N TYR A 145 3.82 1.10 -28.73
CA TYR A 145 5.09 1.29 -28.04
C TYR A 145 5.27 2.77 -27.72
N PRO A 146 5.04 3.19 -26.48
CA PRO A 146 5.14 4.60 -26.09
C PRO A 146 6.52 5.17 -26.38
N SER A 147 6.60 6.28 -27.13
CA SER A 147 7.87 6.90 -27.54
C SER A 147 8.75 7.26 -26.35
N GLN A 148 8.13 7.78 -25.28
CA GLN A 148 8.82 8.07 -24.02
C GLN A 148 9.58 6.86 -23.46
N TRP A 149 9.01 5.66 -23.51
CA TRP A 149 9.66 4.47 -23.00
C TRP A 149 10.77 3.97 -23.92
N LEU A 150 10.60 4.13 -25.24
CA LEU A 150 11.64 3.84 -26.21
C LEU A 150 12.85 4.78 -26.04
N GLU A 151 12.61 6.09 -25.83
CA GLU A 151 13.65 7.09 -25.56
C GLU A 151 14.38 6.83 -24.23
N GLU A 152 13.68 6.27 -23.25
CA GLU A 152 14.26 5.85 -21.97
C GLU A 152 14.95 4.48 -22.04
N GLY A 153 15.09 3.90 -23.23
CA GLY A 153 15.83 2.67 -23.51
C GLY A 153 15.07 1.38 -23.25
N ILE A 154 13.74 1.42 -23.10
CA ILE A 154 12.93 0.19 -22.99
C ILE A 154 12.67 -0.34 -24.40
N SER A 155 13.13 -1.56 -24.69
CA SER A 155 12.99 -2.17 -26.01
C SER A 155 11.55 -2.64 -26.28
N LYS A 156 11.21 -2.75 -27.56
CA LYS A 156 9.91 -3.29 -27.99
C LYS A 156 9.74 -4.74 -27.55
N GLU A 157 10.82 -5.50 -27.60
CA GLU A 157 10.87 -6.91 -27.18
C GLU A 157 10.56 -7.06 -25.69
N ALA A 158 11.09 -6.15 -24.85
CA ALA A 158 10.77 -6.11 -23.43
C ALA A 158 9.29 -5.77 -23.23
N MET A 159 8.76 -4.77 -23.91
CA MET A 159 7.34 -4.43 -23.83
C MET A 159 6.45 -5.59 -24.29
N ASP A 160 6.81 -6.30 -25.35
CA ASP A 160 6.09 -7.47 -25.83
C ASP A 160 6.12 -8.63 -24.84
N LYS A 161 7.29 -8.94 -24.28
CA LYS A 161 7.46 -10.00 -23.26
C LYS A 161 6.56 -9.76 -22.04
N PHE A 162 6.41 -8.52 -21.63
CA PHE A 162 5.58 -8.13 -20.48
C PHE A 162 4.14 -7.76 -20.85
N ASN A 163 3.74 -7.97 -22.11
CA ASN A 163 2.39 -7.69 -22.63
C ASN A 163 1.93 -6.24 -22.39
N ILE A 164 2.85 -5.29 -22.53
CA ILE A 164 2.54 -3.87 -22.39
C ILE A 164 1.60 -3.44 -23.49
N LYS A 165 0.58 -2.68 -23.14
CA LYS A 165 -0.42 -2.14 -24.05
C LYS A 165 -0.62 -0.65 -23.83
N PHE A 166 -1.50 -0.06 -24.60
CA PHE A 166 -1.83 1.36 -24.51
C PHE A 166 -3.34 1.58 -24.51
N SER A 167 -3.81 2.45 -23.64
CA SER A 167 -5.20 2.92 -23.64
C SER A 167 -5.30 4.29 -24.28
N ILE A 168 -5.89 4.37 -25.46
CA ILE A 168 -6.11 5.65 -26.16
C ILE A 168 -7.08 6.52 -25.33
N SER A 169 -8.18 5.94 -24.86
CA SER A 169 -9.22 6.67 -24.13
C SER A 169 -8.76 7.26 -22.80
N GLN A 170 -7.85 6.57 -22.11
CA GLN A 170 -7.32 7.01 -20.81
C GLN A 170 -5.93 7.68 -20.92
N ASN A 171 -5.32 7.68 -22.11
CA ASN A 171 -3.95 8.15 -22.36
C ASN A 171 -2.93 7.56 -21.37
N LYS A 172 -2.94 6.23 -21.23
CA LYS A 172 -2.11 5.51 -20.27
C LYS A 172 -1.38 4.33 -20.90
N ILE A 173 -0.17 4.11 -20.41
CA ILE A 173 0.54 2.86 -20.64
C ILE A 173 -0.09 1.80 -19.74
N ILE A 174 -0.52 0.70 -20.32
CA ILE A 174 -1.21 -0.40 -19.63
C ILE A 174 -0.22 -1.49 -19.28
N ILE A 175 -0.18 -1.84 -18.01
CA ILE A 175 0.76 -2.78 -17.42
C ILE A 175 -0.04 -3.91 -16.77
N PRO A 176 -0.20 -5.05 -17.44
CA PRO A 176 -0.84 -6.22 -16.87
C PRO A 176 0.03 -6.84 -15.78
N HIS A 177 -0.58 -7.20 -14.65
CA HIS A 177 0.07 -7.90 -13.56
C HIS A 177 -0.37 -9.35 -13.53
N TYR A 178 0.60 -10.24 -13.52
CA TYR A 178 0.40 -11.69 -13.47
C TYR A 178 0.95 -12.25 -12.17
N ASP A 179 0.30 -13.29 -11.66
CA ASP A 179 0.87 -14.09 -10.58
C ASP A 179 1.94 -15.07 -11.14
N ILE A 180 2.55 -15.83 -10.24
CA ILE A 180 3.58 -16.81 -10.60
C ILE A 180 3.10 -17.89 -11.58
N ASN A 181 1.79 -18.14 -11.63
CA ASN A 181 1.16 -19.13 -12.51
C ASN A 181 0.69 -18.52 -13.85
N ASN A 182 1.10 -17.29 -14.17
CA ASN A 182 0.67 -16.52 -15.34
C ASN A 182 -0.84 -16.23 -15.40
N ARG A 183 -1.53 -16.15 -14.26
CA ARG A 183 -2.92 -15.69 -14.21
C ARG A 183 -2.94 -14.17 -14.09
N LEU A 184 -3.78 -13.50 -14.87
CA LEU A 184 -3.95 -12.05 -14.78
C LEU A 184 -4.61 -11.68 -13.44
N VAL A 185 -3.88 -10.99 -12.57
CA VAL A 185 -4.36 -10.63 -11.23
C VAL A 185 -4.69 -9.16 -11.07
N GLY A 186 -4.31 -8.33 -12.04
CA GLY A 186 -4.60 -6.91 -12.03
C GLY A 186 -4.06 -6.20 -13.25
N ILE A 187 -4.48 -4.96 -13.43
CA ILE A 187 -4.02 -4.09 -14.50
C ILE A 187 -3.70 -2.73 -13.92
N ARG A 188 -2.48 -2.25 -14.11
CA ARG A 188 -2.10 -0.89 -13.75
C ARG A 188 -1.93 -0.03 -14.98
N GLY A 189 -2.28 1.24 -14.86
CA GLY A 189 -2.06 2.26 -15.86
C GLY A 189 -1.01 3.24 -15.38
N ARG A 190 0.00 3.50 -16.19
CA ARG A 190 0.92 4.61 -15.97
C ARG A 190 0.40 5.83 -16.71
N ALA A 191 0.09 6.88 -15.98
CA ALA A 191 -0.34 8.16 -16.53
C ALA A 191 0.81 8.83 -17.32
N LEU A 192 0.48 9.39 -18.49
CA LEU A 192 1.39 10.21 -19.30
C LEU A 192 1.12 11.71 -19.12
N ASN A 193 -0.03 12.07 -18.59
CA ASN A 193 -0.41 13.46 -18.33
C ASN A 193 0.20 13.92 -17.01
N GLU A 194 0.95 15.02 -17.01
CA GLU A 194 1.61 15.58 -15.83
C GLU A 194 0.61 15.93 -14.72
N TRP A 195 -0.52 16.54 -15.08
CA TRP A 195 -1.56 16.87 -14.10
C TRP A 195 -2.07 15.64 -13.36
N GLU A 196 -2.29 14.53 -14.09
CA GLU A 196 -2.74 13.26 -13.49
C GLU A 196 -1.68 12.67 -12.58
N VAL A 197 -0.40 12.73 -12.99
CA VAL A 197 0.74 12.26 -12.21
C VAL A 197 0.85 13.01 -10.87
N GLU A 198 0.64 14.33 -10.90
CA GLU A 198 0.76 15.19 -9.71
C GLU A 198 -0.44 15.09 -8.77
N ASN A 199 -1.66 14.96 -9.30
CA ASN A 199 -2.88 15.09 -8.51
C ASN A 199 -3.56 13.75 -8.17
N ILE A 200 -3.34 12.70 -8.97
CA ILE A 200 -3.97 11.39 -8.79
C ILE A 200 -2.94 10.32 -8.46
N GLY A 201 -1.86 10.29 -9.24
CA GLY A 201 -0.76 9.35 -9.06
C GLY A 201 -0.25 8.79 -10.38
N LYS A 202 1.05 8.53 -10.40
CA LYS A 202 1.78 8.06 -11.59
C LYS A 202 1.33 6.66 -12.04
N TYR A 203 1.06 5.77 -11.10
CA TYR A 203 0.64 4.40 -11.34
C TYR A 203 -0.64 4.11 -10.58
N MET A 204 -1.72 3.82 -11.28
CA MET A 204 -3.04 3.57 -10.69
C MET A 204 -3.65 2.29 -11.26
N PRO A 205 -4.51 1.58 -10.52
CA PRO A 205 -5.31 0.51 -11.10
C PRO A 205 -6.14 1.04 -12.28
N VAL A 206 -6.35 0.20 -13.28
CA VAL A 206 -7.16 0.54 -14.44
C VAL A 206 -8.61 0.20 -14.19
N GLN A 207 -9.50 1.10 -14.61
CA GLN A 207 -10.93 0.84 -14.68
C GLN A 207 -11.33 0.63 -16.15
N ILE A 208 -12.03 -0.47 -16.41
CA ILE A 208 -12.67 -0.75 -17.69
C ILE A 208 -14.17 -0.80 -17.41
N GLU A 209 -14.95 0.05 -18.08
CA GLU A 209 -16.35 0.28 -17.74
C GLU A 209 -16.53 0.65 -16.26
N GLN A 210 -17.17 -0.20 -15.45
CA GLN A 210 -17.39 0.04 -14.02
C GLN A 210 -16.54 -0.86 -13.12
N ILE A 211 -15.64 -1.69 -13.69
CA ILE A 211 -14.84 -2.68 -12.98
C ILE A 211 -13.41 -2.17 -12.80
N TRP A 212 -12.93 -2.16 -11.56
CA TRP A 212 -11.55 -1.88 -11.22
C TRP A 212 -10.72 -3.16 -11.24
N TYR A 213 -9.72 -3.23 -12.10
CA TYR A 213 -8.80 -4.37 -12.21
C TYR A 213 -7.63 -4.20 -11.24
N LYS A 214 -7.91 -4.27 -9.95
CA LYS A 214 -6.94 -4.06 -8.86
C LYS A 214 -6.62 -5.35 -8.13
N HIS A 215 -5.41 -5.44 -7.59
CA HIS A 215 -4.99 -6.50 -6.69
C HIS A 215 -4.12 -5.91 -5.55
N PRO A 216 -3.96 -6.60 -4.42
CA PRO A 216 -3.02 -6.18 -3.39
C PRO A 216 -1.58 -6.37 -3.88
N LEU A 217 -0.88 -5.26 -4.14
CA LEU A 217 0.50 -5.27 -4.65
C LEU A 217 1.47 -5.98 -3.71
N SER A 218 1.22 -5.87 -2.40
CA SER A 218 2.02 -6.52 -1.35
C SER A 218 2.01 -8.05 -1.40
N LEU A 219 1.11 -8.65 -2.17
CA LEU A 219 0.95 -10.11 -2.29
C LEU A 219 1.45 -10.67 -3.62
N ASN A 220 2.06 -9.84 -4.44
CA ASN A 220 2.60 -10.20 -5.74
C ASN A 220 3.94 -9.53 -5.97
N LEU A 221 4.70 -10.04 -6.92
CA LEU A 221 5.93 -9.46 -7.43
C LEU A 221 5.81 -9.34 -8.95
N TYR A 222 5.85 -8.10 -9.45
CA TYR A 222 5.80 -7.88 -10.89
C TYR A 222 7.03 -8.46 -11.58
N GLY A 223 6.82 -9.16 -12.67
CA GLY A 223 7.87 -9.77 -13.48
C GLY A 223 8.34 -11.15 -12.99
N LEU A 224 7.95 -11.60 -11.79
CA LEU A 224 8.38 -12.89 -11.26
C LEU A 224 7.98 -14.07 -12.17
N ASN A 225 6.76 -14.06 -12.70
CA ASN A 225 6.28 -15.10 -13.63
C ASN A 225 7.16 -15.25 -14.88
N LYS A 226 7.69 -14.13 -15.39
CA LYS A 226 8.55 -14.11 -16.59
C LYS A 226 10.00 -14.46 -16.30
N ASN A 227 10.48 -14.10 -15.11
CA ASN A 227 11.89 -14.14 -14.75
C ASN A 227 12.24 -15.27 -13.78
N LEU A 228 11.25 -16.07 -13.34
CA LEU A 228 11.39 -17.16 -12.37
C LEU A 228 12.55 -18.11 -12.69
N GLN A 229 12.63 -18.56 -13.93
CA GLN A 229 13.66 -19.53 -14.34
C GLN A 229 15.06 -18.91 -14.34
N ALA A 230 15.18 -17.65 -14.79
CA ALA A 230 16.44 -16.94 -14.78
C ALA A 230 16.95 -16.73 -13.35
N ILE A 231 16.05 -16.36 -12.43
CA ILE A 231 16.40 -16.19 -11.00
C ILE A 231 16.86 -17.53 -10.40
N LYS A 232 16.14 -18.63 -10.65
CA LYS A 232 16.51 -19.97 -10.19
C LYS A 232 17.89 -20.42 -10.67
N GLN A 233 18.19 -20.17 -11.94
CA GLN A 233 19.46 -20.58 -12.57
C GLN A 233 20.64 -19.72 -12.10
N ASN A 234 20.43 -18.40 -11.97
CA ASN A 234 21.50 -17.48 -11.60
C ASN A 234 21.62 -17.27 -10.10
N LYS A 235 20.72 -17.82 -9.30
CA LYS A 235 20.72 -17.74 -7.83
C LYS A 235 20.74 -16.32 -7.27
N LYS A 236 20.32 -15.33 -8.05
CA LYS A 236 20.26 -13.93 -7.64
C LYS A 236 19.00 -13.25 -8.13
N VAL A 237 18.52 -12.26 -7.39
CA VAL A 237 17.34 -11.47 -7.73
C VAL A 237 17.60 -9.98 -7.51
N PHE A 238 17.25 -9.16 -8.51
CA PHE A 238 17.27 -7.71 -8.43
C PHE A 238 15.85 -7.23 -8.11
N ILE A 239 15.69 -6.45 -7.04
CA ILE A 239 14.40 -6.03 -6.52
C ILE A 239 14.24 -4.53 -6.68
N PHE A 240 13.32 -4.11 -7.54
CA PHE A 240 13.03 -2.72 -7.87
C PHE A 240 11.72 -2.23 -7.23
N GLU A 241 11.53 -0.91 -7.18
CA GLU A 241 10.28 -0.31 -6.69
C GLU A 241 9.15 -0.40 -7.73
N ALA A 242 9.44 -0.13 -9.01
CA ALA A 242 8.43 0.03 -10.05
C ALA A 242 8.61 -0.94 -11.23
N GLU A 243 7.50 -1.21 -11.91
CA GLU A 243 7.41 -2.09 -13.08
C GLU A 243 8.34 -1.66 -14.22
N LYS A 244 8.46 -0.35 -14.43
CA LYS A 244 9.30 0.23 -15.48
C LYS A 244 10.76 -0.21 -15.37
N SER A 245 11.29 -0.28 -14.16
CA SER A 245 12.68 -0.68 -13.90
C SER A 245 12.93 -2.14 -14.29
N VAL A 246 11.94 -3.03 -14.14
CA VAL A 246 12.01 -4.42 -14.60
C VAL A 246 12.09 -4.50 -16.13
N LEU A 247 11.34 -3.66 -16.84
CA LEU A 247 11.40 -3.60 -18.30
C LEU A 247 12.72 -3.00 -18.80
N GLN A 248 13.24 -1.98 -18.10
CA GLN A 248 14.58 -1.42 -18.40
C GLN A 248 15.66 -2.48 -18.18
N PHE A 249 15.58 -3.22 -17.08
CA PHE A 249 16.52 -4.31 -16.80
C PHE A 249 16.43 -5.40 -17.91
N GLU A 250 15.22 -5.76 -18.35
CA GLU A 250 15.03 -6.69 -19.48
C GLU A 250 15.72 -6.20 -20.76
N SER A 251 15.67 -4.90 -21.02
CA SER A 251 16.21 -4.29 -22.22
C SER A 251 17.74 -4.24 -22.27
N PHE A 252 18.36 -4.12 -21.09
CA PHE A 252 19.82 -3.92 -20.98
C PHE A 252 20.58 -5.12 -20.46
N ASN A 253 19.92 -6.03 -19.73
CA ASN A 253 20.58 -7.12 -19.00
C ASN A 253 19.91 -8.46 -19.25
N GLN A 254 20.67 -9.41 -19.78
CA GLN A 254 20.24 -10.79 -19.95
C GLN A 254 21.20 -11.74 -19.23
N PRO A 255 20.72 -12.77 -18.55
CA PRO A 255 19.29 -13.08 -18.30
C PRO A 255 18.65 -12.13 -17.31
N ASN A 256 17.37 -11.82 -17.50
CA ASN A 256 16.64 -10.94 -16.61
C ASN A 256 16.30 -11.65 -15.29
N CYS A 257 16.91 -11.22 -14.21
CA CYS A 257 16.66 -11.69 -12.84
C CYS A 257 15.93 -10.62 -11.99
N ALA A 258 15.18 -9.69 -12.61
CA ALA A 258 14.54 -8.57 -11.94
C ALA A 258 13.09 -8.84 -11.58
N VAL A 259 12.65 -8.28 -10.44
CA VAL A 259 11.25 -8.19 -10.02
C VAL A 259 10.97 -6.80 -9.46
N ALA A 260 9.69 -6.38 -9.40
CA ALA A 260 9.31 -5.17 -8.70
C ALA A 260 8.29 -5.43 -7.59
N VAL A 261 8.47 -4.73 -6.47
CA VAL A 261 7.54 -4.76 -5.33
C VAL A 261 6.32 -3.88 -5.56
N CYS A 262 6.38 -2.96 -6.51
CA CYS A 262 5.36 -1.97 -6.86
C CYS A 262 4.97 -1.07 -5.67
N GLY A 263 5.94 -0.74 -4.82
CA GLY A 263 5.81 0.07 -3.63
C GLY A 263 7.17 0.46 -3.06
N SER A 264 7.18 1.23 -1.97
CA SER A 264 8.41 1.78 -1.37
C SER A 264 9.14 0.83 -0.41
N SER A 265 8.66 -0.41 -0.24
CA SER A 265 9.26 -1.37 0.67
C SER A 265 9.03 -2.81 0.23
N LEU A 266 10.02 -3.67 0.49
CA LEU A 266 9.88 -5.12 0.40
C LEU A 266 9.21 -5.62 1.67
N ASN A 267 8.15 -6.41 1.55
CA ASN A 267 7.47 -7.02 2.70
C ASN A 267 7.81 -8.51 2.84
N LYS A 268 7.48 -9.06 4.00
CA LYS A 268 7.80 -10.46 4.31
C LYS A 268 7.13 -11.45 3.34
N PHE A 269 5.90 -11.18 2.89
CA PHE A 269 5.19 -12.08 1.98
C PHE A 269 5.88 -12.14 0.61
N GLN A 270 6.32 -11.00 0.08
CA GLN A 270 7.07 -10.92 -1.17
C GLN A 270 8.44 -11.61 -1.05
N LEU A 271 9.11 -11.46 0.08
CA LEU A 271 10.34 -12.17 0.36
C LEU A 271 10.12 -13.69 0.45
N ASP A 272 9.08 -14.13 1.16
CA ASP A 272 8.74 -15.55 1.33
C ASP A 272 8.41 -16.20 -0.04
N ILE A 273 7.77 -15.46 -0.97
CA ILE A 273 7.57 -15.94 -2.34
C ILE A 273 8.91 -16.19 -3.04
N LEU A 274 9.84 -15.25 -2.99
CA LEU A 274 11.15 -15.40 -3.63
C LEU A 274 11.94 -16.57 -3.04
N ILE A 275 11.96 -16.70 -1.73
CA ILE A 275 12.65 -17.82 -1.05
C ILE A 275 12.04 -19.15 -1.45
N ARG A 276 10.71 -19.27 -1.38
CA ARG A 276 10.01 -20.53 -1.64
C ARG A 276 10.08 -20.95 -3.10
N GLU A 277 9.91 -19.99 -4.02
CA GLU A 277 9.76 -20.31 -5.45
C GLU A 277 11.09 -20.28 -6.22
N CYS A 278 12.04 -19.48 -5.77
CA CYS A 278 13.30 -19.24 -6.50
C CYS A 278 14.54 -19.73 -5.75
N SER A 279 14.52 -19.71 -4.42
CA SER A 279 15.66 -19.99 -3.55
C SER A 279 16.94 -19.26 -4.01
N PRO A 280 16.93 -17.92 -4.15
CA PRO A 280 18.11 -17.19 -4.54
C PRO A 280 19.12 -17.15 -3.39
N ASP A 281 20.42 -17.13 -3.73
CA ASP A 281 21.50 -16.97 -2.76
C ASP A 281 21.81 -15.49 -2.50
N GLU A 282 21.39 -14.62 -3.43
CA GLU A 282 21.67 -13.18 -3.38
C GLU A 282 20.42 -12.35 -3.68
N PHE A 283 20.11 -11.40 -2.78
CA PHE A 283 19.05 -10.42 -2.93
C PHE A 283 19.67 -9.03 -3.10
N ILE A 284 19.44 -8.39 -4.24
CA ILE A 284 20.00 -7.08 -4.58
C ILE A 284 18.85 -6.05 -4.58
N ILE A 285 18.86 -5.15 -3.59
CA ILE A 285 17.85 -4.10 -3.47
C ILE A 285 18.25 -2.91 -4.35
N CYS A 286 17.40 -2.62 -5.35
CA CYS A 286 17.61 -1.58 -6.36
C CYS A 286 16.48 -0.52 -6.30
N PHE A 287 16.23 0.04 -5.12
CA PHE A 287 15.20 1.05 -4.96
C PHE A 287 15.65 2.41 -5.44
N ASP A 288 14.69 3.21 -5.90
CA ASP A 288 14.94 4.53 -6.44
C ASP A 288 15.62 5.43 -5.39
N ARG A 289 16.68 6.14 -5.82
CA ARG A 289 17.31 7.16 -5.01
C ARG A 289 16.39 8.37 -5.00
N GLU A 290 15.63 8.54 -3.90
CA GLU A 290 14.87 9.76 -3.67
C GLU A 290 15.82 10.98 -3.61
N LYS A 291 15.30 12.19 -3.79
CA LYS A 291 16.08 13.45 -3.73
C LYS A 291 16.75 13.70 -2.36
N GLU A 292 16.70 12.76 -1.45
CA GLU A 292 17.35 12.84 -0.17
C GLU A 292 18.85 12.57 -0.29
N GLU A 293 19.64 13.52 0.18
CA GLU A 293 21.10 13.46 0.11
C GLU A 293 21.68 12.38 1.04
N GLY A 294 22.61 11.59 0.48
CA GLY A 294 23.61 10.80 1.19
C GLY A 294 23.08 9.76 2.17
N ASP A 295 23.30 9.99 3.46
CA ASP A 295 23.12 9.01 4.54
C ASP A 295 21.68 8.48 4.75
N LYS A 296 20.65 9.26 4.42
CA LYS A 296 19.26 8.87 4.61
C LYS A 296 18.84 7.76 3.65
N TYR A 297 19.29 7.82 2.39
CA TYR A 297 19.03 6.77 1.41
C TYR A 297 19.69 5.45 1.81
N PHE A 298 20.98 5.49 2.19
CA PHE A 298 21.67 4.30 2.68
C PHE A 298 21.02 3.73 3.94
N ASN A 299 20.59 4.57 4.86
CA ASN A 299 19.89 4.14 6.07
C ASN A 299 18.55 3.46 5.76
N LYS A 300 17.81 3.93 4.74
CA LYS A 300 16.57 3.29 4.27
C LYS A 300 16.86 1.88 3.72
N LEU A 301 17.83 1.77 2.82
CA LEU A 301 18.23 0.48 2.24
C LEU A 301 18.80 -0.47 3.31
N TRP A 302 19.64 0.05 4.20
CA TRP A 302 20.23 -0.72 5.29
C TRP A 302 19.15 -1.33 6.19
N LYS A 303 18.15 -0.54 6.61
CA LYS A 303 17.02 -1.05 7.41
C LYS A 303 16.23 -2.15 6.72
N ILE A 304 16.08 -2.09 5.39
CA ILE A 304 15.43 -3.16 4.63
C ILE A 304 16.29 -4.42 4.66
N CYS A 305 17.60 -4.31 4.43
CA CYS A 305 18.53 -5.44 4.46
C CYS A 305 18.62 -6.04 5.87
N GLU A 306 18.78 -5.21 6.90
CA GLU A 306 18.86 -5.63 8.30
C GLU A 306 17.61 -6.37 8.77
N LYS A 307 16.44 -5.91 8.37
CA LYS A 307 15.15 -6.56 8.71
C LYS A 307 15.07 -8.02 8.26
N TYR A 308 15.82 -8.40 7.22
CA TYR A 308 15.73 -9.72 6.59
C TYR A 308 17.05 -10.50 6.63
N HIS A 309 18.07 -10.01 7.33
CA HIS A 309 19.39 -10.64 7.40
C HIS A 309 19.43 -11.83 8.38
N ASN A 310 18.44 -11.99 9.25
CA ASN A 310 18.41 -13.04 10.28
C ASN A 310 17.53 -14.24 9.88
#